data_345589112d2807d5cc6e3fcfa5cd062e
#
_entry.id   345589112d2807d5cc6e3fcfa5cd062e
#
_cell.length_a   1.000
_cell.length_b   1.000
_cell.length_c   1.000
_cell.angle_alpha   90.00
_cell.angle_beta   90.00
_cell.angle_gamma   90.00
#
_symmetry.space_group_name_H-M   'P 1'
#
loop_
_entity.id
_entity.type
_entity.pdbx_description
1 polymer ?
#
loop_
_entity_poly.entity_id
_entity_poly.type
_entity_poly.pdbx_seq_one_letter_code
_entity_poly.pdbx_strand_id
1 'polypeptide(L)'
;MRRIWLPALCAGLLLTGCSGLPAAREMGDMALLRTMGVDAAPAGVELTVSTGPRARGLQGEGTPALTLSAGGESLSAACLALQGRSDSYVFFGYVDQLLLGEELVRSGVLPVLDYFARDTELGLGAQLWLVRGDTARAAVESGGEQGVEGRLSTLRTDGKLGAAAITRTAGEFCTDLLELGCAYAPALSLEGEDPALEERGYGVLDESGLLGYLDGAAARGLELLAGRVPAQVLTAGVGEGQISARPLGVSLEPELVLQAGEITGLDLDCRVEMGLTEYRQAPSPEALEALQEELARRLLVQMEAALEQLQAWGADCAGLGARAGLSCPGAWRRAEGTWADRFAGLEVRVDLRVTIHQ
;
A
#
# COMPACT_ATOMS: atom_id res chain seq x y z
N MET A 1 19.34 32.18 -66.27
CA MET A 1 18.26 31.24 -65.81
C MET A 1 18.75 30.07 -64.98
N ARG A 2 20.02 29.80 -64.78
CA ARG A 2 20.58 28.64 -64.07
C ARG A 2 20.70 28.83 -62.52
N ARG A 3 20.57 30.06 -62.00
CA ARG A 3 20.82 30.40 -60.60
C ARG A 3 19.55 30.30 -59.64
N ILE A 4 18.39 30.17 -60.23
CA ILE A 4 17.12 30.13 -59.45
C ILE A 4 16.69 28.70 -59.05
N TRP A 5 17.25 27.67 -59.71
CA TRP A 5 16.90 26.27 -59.44
C TRP A 5 17.53 25.69 -58.17
N LEU A 6 18.69 26.21 -57.76
CA LEU A 6 19.35 25.73 -56.54
C LEU A 6 18.57 26.06 -55.25
N PRO A 7 18.07 27.31 -55.02
CA PRO A 7 17.26 27.62 -53.84
C PRO A 7 15.89 26.93 -53.87
N ALA A 8 15.29 26.71 -55.02
CA ALA A 8 14.06 25.97 -55.16
C ALA A 8 14.21 24.47 -54.83
N LEU A 9 15.35 23.87 -55.19
CA LEU A 9 15.70 22.49 -54.84
C LEU A 9 15.98 22.35 -53.33
N CYS A 10 16.68 23.30 -52.72
CA CYS A 10 16.91 23.32 -51.27
C CYS A 10 15.62 23.56 -50.48
N ALA A 11 14.73 24.42 -50.95
CA ALA A 11 13.40 24.62 -50.32
C ALA A 11 12.53 23.37 -50.43
N GLY A 12 12.59 22.65 -51.56
CA GLY A 12 11.87 21.36 -51.72
C GLY A 12 12.38 20.26 -50.77
N LEU A 13 13.70 20.20 -50.54
CA LEU A 13 14.33 19.25 -49.61
C LEU A 13 14.02 19.57 -48.13
N LEU A 14 13.81 20.84 -47.77
CA LEU A 14 13.43 21.25 -46.42
C LEU A 14 11.94 20.96 -46.10
N LEU A 15 11.08 20.84 -47.13
CA LEU A 15 9.65 20.53 -46.96
C LEU A 15 9.37 19.03 -46.85
N THR A 16 10.31 18.15 -47.17
CA THR A 16 10.14 16.69 -47.03
C THR A 16 10.55 16.14 -45.66
N GLY A 17 11.06 16.99 -44.76
CA GLY A 17 11.66 16.57 -43.49
C GLY A 17 10.71 16.20 -42.38
N CYS A 18 9.37 16.26 -42.54
CA CYS A 18 8.42 16.03 -41.42
C CYS A 18 7.51 14.81 -41.59
N SER A 19 7.73 13.94 -42.57
CA SER A 19 6.85 12.77 -42.78
C SER A 19 7.19 11.51 -41.93
N GLY A 20 8.17 11.60 -41.05
CA GLY A 20 8.63 10.49 -40.22
C GLY A 20 8.43 10.65 -38.71
N LEU A 21 7.79 11.74 -38.25
CA LEU A 21 7.44 11.85 -36.84
C LEU A 21 6.25 10.94 -36.57
N PRO A 22 6.29 10.12 -35.49
CA PRO A 22 5.11 9.36 -35.06
C PRO A 22 3.95 10.35 -34.97
N ALA A 23 2.78 9.98 -35.51
CA ALA A 23 1.59 10.80 -35.38
C ALA A 23 1.36 11.15 -33.92
N ALA A 24 1.45 12.43 -33.57
CA ALA A 24 1.18 12.88 -32.21
C ALA A 24 -0.28 12.51 -31.88
N ARG A 25 -0.48 11.60 -30.93
CA ARG A 25 -1.81 11.26 -30.46
C ARG A 25 -2.27 12.34 -29.49
N GLU A 26 -3.47 12.87 -29.71
CA GLU A 26 -4.06 13.79 -28.74
C GLU A 26 -4.48 13.02 -27.49
N MET A 27 -4.35 13.62 -26.30
CA MET A 27 -4.77 12.98 -25.04
C MET A 27 -6.27 12.63 -25.07
N GLY A 28 -7.09 13.33 -25.86
CA GLY A 28 -8.50 13.03 -26.05
C GLY A 28 -8.79 11.70 -26.76
N ASP A 29 -7.82 11.17 -27.50
CA ASP A 29 -7.93 9.90 -28.26
C ASP A 29 -7.37 8.71 -27.47
N MET A 30 -6.94 8.93 -26.23
CA MET A 30 -6.37 7.90 -25.36
C MET A 30 -7.32 7.51 -24.24
N ALA A 31 -7.36 6.21 -23.94
CA ALA A 31 -7.92 5.70 -22.69
C ALA A 31 -6.82 5.76 -21.60
N LEU A 32 -6.82 6.82 -20.79
CA LEU A 32 -5.85 7.02 -19.71
C LEU A 32 -6.26 6.17 -18.50
N LEU A 33 -5.60 5.06 -18.31
CA LEU A 33 -5.91 4.15 -17.21
C LEU A 33 -5.43 4.73 -15.88
N ARG A 34 -6.27 4.62 -14.85
CA ARG A 34 -5.96 5.05 -13.48
C ARG A 34 -5.85 3.85 -12.53
N THR A 35 -6.65 2.84 -12.75
CA THR A 35 -6.71 1.65 -11.91
C THR A 35 -6.43 0.41 -12.72
N MET A 36 -5.62 -0.50 -12.17
CA MET A 36 -5.31 -1.80 -12.72
C MET A 36 -5.57 -2.87 -11.65
N GLY A 37 -6.43 -3.82 -11.96
CA GLY A 37 -6.66 -5.04 -11.19
C GLY A 37 -6.03 -6.23 -11.88
N VAL A 38 -5.34 -7.08 -11.12
CA VAL A 38 -4.71 -8.31 -11.63
C VAL A 38 -5.20 -9.50 -10.82
N ASP A 39 -5.71 -10.49 -11.53
CA ASP A 39 -6.22 -11.74 -10.98
C ASP A 39 -5.44 -12.94 -11.54
N ALA A 40 -5.33 -14.00 -10.76
CA ALA A 40 -4.89 -15.28 -11.27
C ALA A 40 -5.95 -15.87 -12.21
N ALA A 41 -5.50 -16.48 -13.30
CA ALA A 41 -6.37 -17.21 -14.23
C ALA A 41 -5.78 -18.61 -14.50
N PRO A 42 -6.61 -19.62 -14.91
CA PRO A 42 -6.15 -20.98 -15.13
C PRO A 42 -4.99 -21.11 -16.13
N ALA A 43 -4.87 -20.16 -17.05
CA ALA A 43 -3.82 -20.14 -18.08
C ALA A 43 -3.00 -18.85 -18.07
N GLY A 44 -2.74 -18.27 -16.88
CA GLY A 44 -1.96 -17.06 -16.74
C GLY A 44 -2.63 -16.02 -15.83
N VAL A 45 -2.96 -14.85 -16.35
CA VAL A 45 -3.54 -13.74 -15.59
C VAL A 45 -4.77 -13.14 -16.30
N GLU A 46 -5.68 -12.61 -15.51
CA GLU A 46 -6.74 -11.72 -15.98
C GLU A 46 -6.43 -10.30 -15.51
N LEU A 47 -6.52 -9.36 -16.44
CA LEU A 47 -6.27 -7.94 -16.20
C LEU A 47 -7.57 -7.18 -16.38
N THR A 48 -7.96 -6.38 -15.39
CA THR A 48 -9.10 -5.48 -15.43
C THR A 48 -8.64 -4.06 -15.15
N VAL A 49 -8.97 -3.13 -16.03
CA VAL A 49 -8.49 -1.74 -15.94
C VAL A 49 -9.63 -0.75 -16.01
N SER A 50 -9.46 0.41 -15.38
CA SER A 50 -10.43 1.51 -15.43
C SER A 50 -9.75 2.85 -15.62
N THR A 51 -10.40 3.74 -16.39
CA THR A 51 -9.92 5.11 -16.63
C THR A 51 -10.34 6.10 -15.55
N GLY A 52 -11.28 5.74 -14.67
CA GLY A 52 -12.03 6.72 -13.91
C GLY A 52 -12.94 7.59 -14.81
N PRO A 53 -13.77 8.49 -14.23
CA PRO A 53 -14.66 9.36 -14.98
C PRO A 53 -13.85 10.40 -15.78
N ARG A 54 -14.22 10.61 -17.05
CA ARG A 54 -13.54 11.57 -17.93
C ARG A 54 -14.33 12.88 -17.99
N ALA A 55 -13.70 13.99 -17.58
CA ALA A 55 -14.29 15.31 -17.74
C ALA A 55 -14.23 15.76 -19.21
N ARG A 56 -15.36 16.16 -19.80
CA ARG A 56 -15.42 16.84 -21.10
C ARG A 56 -15.45 18.35 -20.88
N GLY A 57 -14.28 19.00 -20.78
CA GLY A 57 -14.17 20.45 -20.63
C GLY A 57 -14.69 20.97 -19.28
N LEU A 58 -14.69 22.31 -19.13
CA LEU A 58 -15.09 23.00 -17.88
C LEU A 58 -16.61 22.98 -17.58
N GLN A 59 -17.46 22.57 -18.51
CA GLN A 59 -18.93 22.62 -18.39
C GLN A 59 -19.65 21.40 -19.02
N GLY A 60 -18.93 20.34 -19.42
CA GLY A 60 -19.53 19.16 -20.03
C GLY A 60 -19.90 18.09 -18.99
N GLU A 61 -20.99 17.37 -19.19
CA GLU A 61 -21.28 16.13 -18.46
C GLU A 61 -20.10 15.16 -18.65
N GLY A 62 -19.59 14.61 -17.56
CA GLY A 62 -18.48 13.66 -17.59
C GLY A 62 -18.88 12.40 -18.38
N THR A 63 -17.92 11.82 -19.08
CA THR A 63 -18.14 10.49 -19.68
C THR A 63 -17.89 9.44 -18.59
N PRO A 64 -18.73 8.40 -18.48
CA PRO A 64 -18.52 7.31 -17.54
C PRO A 64 -17.12 6.70 -17.65
N ALA A 65 -16.64 6.13 -16.55
CA ALA A 65 -15.40 5.38 -16.53
C ALA A 65 -15.46 4.23 -17.55
N LEU A 66 -14.41 4.10 -18.35
CA LEU A 66 -14.25 2.94 -19.22
C LEU A 66 -13.58 1.83 -18.41
N THR A 67 -14.25 0.68 -18.30
CA THR A 67 -13.68 -0.52 -17.71
C THR A 67 -13.49 -1.57 -18.80
N LEU A 68 -12.29 -2.15 -18.89
CA LEU A 68 -11.90 -3.18 -19.84
C LEU A 68 -11.27 -4.36 -19.11
N SER A 69 -11.52 -5.58 -19.59
CA SER A 69 -10.86 -6.78 -19.07
C SER A 69 -10.31 -7.64 -20.19
N ALA A 70 -9.15 -8.25 -19.98
CA ALA A 70 -8.57 -9.21 -20.90
C ALA A 70 -7.68 -10.21 -20.14
N GLY A 71 -7.71 -11.47 -20.56
CA GLY A 71 -6.80 -12.50 -20.09
C GLY A 71 -5.57 -12.65 -21.01
N GLY A 72 -4.50 -13.20 -20.45
CA GLY A 72 -3.27 -13.55 -21.17
C GLY A 72 -2.41 -14.54 -20.42
N GLU A 73 -1.54 -15.25 -21.11
CA GLU A 73 -0.55 -16.15 -20.50
C GLU A 73 0.47 -15.38 -19.64
N SER A 74 0.56 -14.07 -19.84
CA SER A 74 1.38 -13.13 -19.08
C SER A 74 0.71 -11.75 -19.02
N LEU A 75 1.16 -10.87 -18.12
CA LEU A 75 0.68 -9.47 -18.06
C LEU A 75 0.89 -8.75 -19.38
N SER A 76 2.04 -8.93 -20.04
CA SER A 76 2.31 -8.34 -21.35
C SER A 76 1.29 -8.79 -22.42
N ALA A 77 0.93 -10.09 -22.43
CA ALA A 77 -0.07 -10.62 -23.33
C ALA A 77 -1.47 -10.06 -23.01
N ALA A 78 -1.82 -9.94 -21.72
CA ALA A 78 -3.09 -9.36 -21.29
C ALA A 78 -3.18 -7.85 -21.65
N CYS A 79 -2.10 -7.08 -21.47
CA CYS A 79 -2.04 -5.67 -21.88
C CYS A 79 -2.23 -5.50 -23.40
N LEU A 80 -1.61 -6.36 -24.20
CA LEU A 80 -1.78 -6.36 -25.66
C LEU A 80 -3.22 -6.74 -26.05
N ALA A 81 -3.83 -7.72 -25.36
CA ALA A 81 -5.21 -8.13 -25.60
C ALA A 81 -6.21 -7.01 -25.25
N LEU A 82 -5.93 -6.20 -24.20
CA LEU A 82 -6.72 -5.00 -23.87
C LEU A 82 -6.72 -3.98 -24.99
N GLN A 83 -5.55 -3.74 -25.61
CA GLN A 83 -5.44 -2.82 -26.73
C GLN A 83 -6.31 -3.26 -27.91
N GLY A 84 -6.41 -4.58 -28.16
CA GLY A 84 -7.28 -5.14 -29.20
C GLY A 84 -8.80 -5.03 -28.93
N ARG A 85 -9.20 -4.71 -27.69
CA ARG A 85 -10.59 -4.55 -27.26
C ARG A 85 -11.05 -3.10 -27.11
N SER A 86 -10.12 -2.16 -27.23
CA SER A 86 -10.38 -0.73 -27.05
C SER A 86 -10.44 -0.02 -28.40
N ASP A 87 -11.44 0.86 -28.58
CA ASP A 87 -11.52 1.77 -29.73
C ASP A 87 -10.51 2.93 -29.63
N SER A 88 -9.92 3.14 -28.45
CA SER A 88 -8.90 4.16 -28.16
C SER A 88 -7.56 3.51 -27.84
N TYR A 89 -6.47 4.25 -27.98
CA TYR A 89 -5.18 3.81 -27.49
C TYR A 89 -5.20 3.70 -25.99
N VAL A 90 -4.94 2.51 -25.45
CA VAL A 90 -4.87 2.25 -24.01
C VAL A 90 -3.50 2.71 -23.50
N PHE A 91 -3.47 3.70 -22.62
CA PHE A 91 -2.24 4.26 -22.07
C PHE A 91 -2.14 3.94 -20.58
N PHE A 92 -1.09 3.21 -20.22
CA PHE A 92 -0.87 2.70 -18.86
C PHE A 92 -0.10 3.67 -17.96
N GLY A 93 0.52 4.71 -18.51
CA GLY A 93 1.42 5.61 -17.77
C GLY A 93 0.74 6.47 -16.68
N TYR A 94 -0.58 6.41 -16.55
CA TYR A 94 -1.33 7.07 -15.48
C TYR A 94 -1.88 6.09 -14.43
N VAL A 95 -1.54 4.81 -14.50
CA VAL A 95 -1.94 3.82 -13.49
C VAL A 95 -1.28 4.18 -12.15
N ASP A 96 -2.08 4.63 -11.20
CA ASP A 96 -1.66 5.00 -9.85
C ASP A 96 -2.28 4.12 -8.75
N GLN A 97 -3.16 3.16 -9.13
CA GLN A 97 -3.80 2.19 -8.25
C GLN A 97 -3.63 0.78 -8.82
N LEU A 98 -2.98 -0.10 -8.07
CA LEU A 98 -2.79 -1.52 -8.39
C LEU A 98 -3.54 -2.37 -7.36
N LEU A 99 -4.52 -3.16 -7.82
CA LEU A 99 -5.27 -4.10 -7.00
C LEU A 99 -4.86 -5.53 -7.38
N LEU A 100 -4.60 -6.35 -6.37
CA LEU A 100 -4.26 -7.76 -6.54
C LEU A 100 -5.36 -8.63 -5.92
N GLY A 101 -5.96 -9.52 -6.72
CA GLY A 101 -7.01 -10.42 -6.26
C GLY A 101 -6.48 -11.53 -5.35
N GLU A 102 -7.33 -12.07 -4.48
CA GLU A 102 -6.98 -13.03 -3.43
C GLU A 102 -6.18 -14.23 -3.95
N GLU A 103 -6.63 -14.88 -5.02
CA GLU A 103 -5.97 -16.09 -5.55
C GLU A 103 -4.56 -15.78 -6.10
N LEU A 104 -4.38 -14.61 -6.71
CA LEU A 104 -3.08 -14.16 -7.15
C LEU A 104 -2.16 -13.90 -5.96
N VAL A 105 -2.66 -13.21 -4.94
CA VAL A 105 -1.91 -12.91 -3.72
C VAL A 105 -1.46 -14.19 -3.01
N ARG A 106 -2.31 -15.23 -2.98
CA ARG A 106 -1.97 -16.55 -2.43
C ARG A 106 -0.90 -17.29 -3.23
N SER A 107 -0.83 -17.08 -4.53
CA SER A 107 0.13 -17.77 -5.42
C SER A 107 1.47 -17.05 -5.59
N GLY A 108 1.61 -15.85 -5.02
CA GLY A 108 2.81 -15.02 -5.11
C GLY A 108 2.70 -13.88 -6.12
N VAL A 109 3.15 -12.71 -5.72
CA VAL A 109 2.96 -11.44 -6.45
C VAL A 109 4.20 -10.95 -7.20
N LEU A 110 5.36 -11.59 -6.97
CA LEU A 110 6.64 -11.18 -7.57
C LEU A 110 6.60 -11.04 -9.09
N PRO A 111 5.97 -11.95 -9.88
CA PRO A 111 5.91 -11.78 -11.33
C PRO A 111 5.18 -10.51 -11.78
N VAL A 112 4.16 -10.08 -11.02
CA VAL A 112 3.43 -8.83 -11.28
C VAL A 112 4.31 -7.63 -10.99
N LEU A 113 4.97 -7.61 -9.83
CA LEU A 113 5.85 -6.52 -9.41
C LEU A 113 7.08 -6.40 -10.34
N ASP A 114 7.65 -7.52 -10.77
CA ASP A 114 8.76 -7.55 -11.73
C ASP A 114 8.33 -6.96 -13.10
N TYR A 115 7.12 -7.26 -13.55
CA TYR A 115 6.57 -6.65 -14.76
C TYR A 115 6.45 -5.13 -14.62
N PHE A 116 5.89 -4.63 -13.51
CA PHE A 116 5.79 -3.19 -13.22
C PHE A 116 7.15 -2.51 -13.17
N ALA A 117 8.17 -3.19 -12.64
CA ALA A 117 9.52 -2.65 -12.55
C ALA A 117 10.22 -2.54 -13.92
N ARG A 118 9.85 -3.36 -14.90
CA ARG A 118 10.50 -3.42 -16.23
C ARG A 118 9.72 -2.72 -17.31
N ASP A 119 8.43 -2.51 -17.15
CA ASP A 119 7.60 -1.83 -18.14
C ASP A 119 7.94 -0.34 -18.19
N THR A 120 7.88 0.26 -19.39
CA THR A 120 8.28 1.66 -19.61
C THR A 120 7.16 2.66 -19.31
N GLU A 121 5.92 2.22 -19.28
CA GLU A 121 4.75 3.06 -19.01
C GLU A 121 4.30 2.90 -17.55
N LEU A 122 4.28 1.67 -17.01
CA LEU A 122 3.92 1.39 -15.63
C LEU A 122 5.01 1.85 -14.66
N GLY A 123 4.62 2.15 -13.44
CA GLY A 123 5.53 2.62 -12.41
C GLY A 123 5.29 1.98 -11.04
N LEU A 124 6.37 1.66 -10.35
CA LEU A 124 6.34 1.16 -8.97
C LEU A 124 5.79 2.18 -7.95
N GLY A 125 5.48 3.41 -8.38
CA GLY A 125 4.81 4.43 -7.58
C GLY A 125 3.30 4.21 -7.41
N ALA A 126 2.69 3.24 -8.13
CA ALA A 126 1.29 2.88 -7.97
C ALA A 126 1.01 2.40 -6.53
N GLN A 127 -0.12 2.84 -5.95
CA GLN A 127 -0.57 2.36 -4.64
C GLN A 127 -1.03 0.92 -4.76
N LEU A 128 -0.56 0.07 -3.86
CA LEU A 128 -0.85 -1.36 -3.83
C LEU A 128 -1.98 -1.67 -2.85
N TRP A 129 -2.95 -2.44 -3.31
CA TRP A 129 -4.09 -2.90 -2.54
C TRP A 129 -4.29 -4.40 -2.75
N LEU A 130 -4.52 -5.12 -1.67
CA LEU A 130 -4.88 -6.54 -1.71
C LEU A 130 -6.40 -6.65 -1.63
N VAL A 131 -7.02 -7.39 -2.54
CA VAL A 131 -8.47 -7.63 -2.50
C VAL A 131 -8.72 -8.92 -1.76
N ARG A 132 -9.29 -8.82 -0.56
CA ARG A 132 -9.51 -9.95 0.34
C ARG A 132 -10.86 -10.61 0.06
N GLY A 133 -10.82 -11.92 -0.18
CA GLY A 133 -12.03 -12.75 -0.36
C GLY A 133 -12.68 -12.62 -1.73
N ASP A 134 -12.08 -11.83 -2.65
CA ASP A 134 -12.65 -11.59 -3.97
C ASP A 134 -11.56 -11.36 -5.04
N THR A 135 -11.97 -11.09 -6.26
CA THR A 135 -11.13 -10.76 -7.39
C THR A 135 -10.84 -9.26 -7.46
N ALA A 136 -9.69 -8.90 -7.98
CA ALA A 136 -9.38 -7.51 -8.31
C ALA A 136 -10.36 -6.95 -9.35
N ARG A 137 -10.85 -7.80 -10.25
CA ARG A 137 -11.91 -7.48 -11.20
C ARG A 137 -13.16 -6.96 -10.50
N ALA A 138 -13.70 -7.73 -9.54
CA ALA A 138 -14.90 -7.31 -8.79
C ALA A 138 -14.66 -5.97 -8.08
N ALA A 139 -13.48 -5.76 -7.50
CA ALA A 139 -13.10 -4.50 -6.87
C ALA A 139 -13.07 -3.33 -7.85
N VAL A 140 -12.52 -3.50 -9.06
CA VAL A 140 -12.52 -2.44 -10.10
C VAL A 140 -13.93 -2.17 -10.61
N GLU A 141 -14.72 -3.21 -10.86
CA GLU A 141 -16.10 -3.11 -11.37
C GLU A 141 -17.06 -2.48 -10.34
N SER A 142 -16.79 -2.59 -9.03
CA SER A 142 -17.61 -1.99 -7.97
C SER A 142 -17.72 -0.46 -8.07
N GLY A 143 -16.76 0.21 -8.72
CA GLY A 143 -16.82 1.65 -8.98
C GLY A 143 -17.86 2.09 -9.99
N GLY A 144 -18.43 1.16 -10.78
CA GLY A 144 -19.44 1.45 -11.80
C GLY A 144 -19.02 2.58 -12.74
N GLU A 145 -19.96 3.46 -13.07
CA GLU A 145 -19.73 4.61 -13.97
C GLU A 145 -18.75 5.65 -13.41
N GLN A 146 -18.55 5.72 -12.10
CA GLN A 146 -17.62 6.64 -11.46
C GLN A 146 -16.20 6.09 -11.41
N GLY A 147 -16.02 4.78 -11.59
CA GLY A 147 -14.76 4.09 -11.35
C GLY A 147 -14.37 4.07 -9.87
N VAL A 148 -13.43 3.23 -9.52
CA VAL A 148 -12.99 3.01 -8.12
C VAL A 148 -11.86 3.96 -7.68
N GLU A 149 -11.20 4.62 -8.62
CA GLU A 149 -10.02 5.46 -8.39
C GLU A 149 -10.27 6.56 -7.34
N GLY A 150 -11.43 7.23 -7.41
CA GLY A 150 -11.79 8.28 -6.45
C GLY A 150 -11.84 7.77 -5.00
N ARG A 151 -12.41 6.59 -4.77
CA ARG A 151 -12.45 5.94 -3.45
C ARG A 151 -11.04 5.58 -2.97
N LEU A 152 -10.23 4.94 -3.82
CA LEU A 152 -8.85 4.55 -3.48
C LEU A 152 -7.96 5.77 -3.19
N SER A 153 -8.11 6.84 -3.96
CA SER A 153 -7.40 8.11 -3.72
C SER A 153 -7.80 8.75 -2.39
N THR A 154 -9.06 8.63 -1.98
CA THR A 154 -9.52 9.09 -0.67
C THR A 154 -8.85 8.26 0.44
N LEU A 155 -8.92 6.94 0.37
CA LEU A 155 -8.26 6.05 1.34
C LEU A 155 -6.76 6.35 1.46
N ARG A 156 -6.07 6.57 0.33
CA ARG A 156 -4.65 6.98 0.34
C ARG A 156 -4.42 8.31 1.05
N THR A 157 -5.29 9.27 0.87
CA THR A 157 -5.17 10.58 1.52
C THR A 157 -5.44 10.46 3.01
N ASP A 158 -6.48 9.74 3.39
CA ASP A 158 -6.86 9.50 4.77
C ASP A 158 -5.79 8.69 5.51
N GLY A 159 -5.16 7.70 4.87
CA GLY A 159 -4.02 6.96 5.40
C GLY A 159 -2.82 7.84 5.74
N LYS A 160 -2.50 8.83 4.89
CA LYS A 160 -1.44 9.81 5.16
C LYS A 160 -1.76 10.73 6.34
N LEU A 161 -3.05 10.96 6.60
CA LEU A 161 -3.55 11.78 7.71
C LEU A 161 -3.79 10.97 9.00
N GLY A 162 -3.50 9.66 9.01
CA GLY A 162 -3.80 8.76 10.12
C GLY A 162 -5.31 8.59 10.36
N ALA A 163 -6.11 8.69 9.31
CA ALA A 163 -7.56 8.50 9.34
C ALA A 163 -8.01 7.20 8.65
N ALA A 164 -7.08 6.49 8.02
CA ALA A 164 -7.27 5.19 7.38
C ALA A 164 -6.01 4.33 7.53
N ALA A 165 -6.00 3.11 6.98
CA ALA A 165 -4.85 2.20 7.01
C ALA A 165 -3.62 2.80 6.30
N ILE A 166 -2.43 2.33 6.67
CA ILE A 166 -1.17 2.72 6.01
C ILE A 166 -1.21 2.26 4.56
N THR A 167 -1.09 3.19 3.63
CA THR A 167 -0.97 2.85 2.22
C THR A 167 0.48 2.62 1.84
N ARG A 168 0.71 1.69 0.90
CA ARG A 168 2.01 1.31 0.40
C ARG A 168 2.04 1.39 -1.11
N THR A 169 3.14 1.87 -1.69
CA THR A 169 3.37 1.75 -3.13
C THR A 169 3.85 0.34 -3.48
N ALA A 170 3.65 -0.07 -4.72
CA ALA A 170 4.20 -1.32 -5.23
C ALA A 170 5.73 -1.40 -5.06
N GLY A 171 6.41 -0.24 -5.17
CA GLY A 171 7.87 -0.14 -4.97
C GLY A 171 8.29 -0.36 -3.53
N GLU A 172 7.64 0.29 -2.56
CA GLU A 172 7.91 0.07 -1.13
C GLU A 172 7.66 -1.38 -0.74
N PHE A 173 6.55 -1.95 -1.20
CA PHE A 173 6.22 -3.35 -0.95
C PHE A 173 7.25 -4.30 -1.56
N CYS A 174 7.64 -4.07 -2.82
CA CYS A 174 8.64 -4.89 -3.52
C CYS A 174 10.00 -4.81 -2.83
N THR A 175 10.40 -3.62 -2.38
CA THR A 175 11.66 -3.42 -1.63
C THR A 175 11.67 -4.23 -0.35
N ASP A 176 10.60 -4.12 0.47
CA ASP A 176 10.52 -4.88 1.72
C ASP A 176 10.51 -6.39 1.47
N LEU A 177 9.77 -6.84 0.45
CA LEU A 177 9.70 -8.26 0.10
C LEU A 177 11.08 -8.83 -0.29
N LEU A 178 11.89 -8.04 -1.01
CA LEU A 178 13.23 -8.45 -1.45
C LEU A 178 14.30 -8.30 -0.34
N GLU A 179 14.18 -7.26 0.50
CA GLU A 179 15.17 -6.97 1.54
C GLU A 179 14.89 -7.69 2.86
N LEU A 180 13.62 -7.82 3.23
CA LEU A 180 13.20 -8.43 4.51
C LEU A 180 12.68 -9.86 4.34
N GLY A 181 12.46 -10.32 3.09
CA GLY A 181 11.83 -11.61 2.79
C GLY A 181 10.31 -11.62 3.01
N CYS A 182 9.73 -10.54 3.51
CA CYS A 182 8.30 -10.39 3.73
C CYS A 182 7.87 -8.91 3.66
N ALA A 183 6.60 -8.68 3.31
CA ALA A 183 6.04 -7.35 3.20
C ALA A 183 4.56 -7.35 3.59
N TYR A 184 4.02 -6.15 3.89
CA TYR A 184 2.58 -5.98 4.15
C TYR A 184 1.99 -4.91 3.24
N ALA A 185 0.71 -5.06 2.90
CA ALA A 185 -0.05 -4.05 2.20
C ALA A 185 -1.50 -3.99 2.73
N PRO A 186 -2.18 -2.85 2.60
CA PRO A 186 -3.57 -2.72 3.02
C PRO A 186 -4.47 -3.67 2.24
N ALA A 187 -5.40 -4.30 2.96
CA ALA A 187 -6.40 -5.19 2.40
C ALA A 187 -7.75 -4.47 2.29
N LEU A 188 -8.43 -4.69 1.18
CA LEU A 188 -9.77 -4.20 0.88
C LEU A 188 -10.73 -5.38 0.75
N SER A 189 -11.96 -5.22 1.19
CA SER A 189 -13.04 -6.18 0.92
C SER A 189 -14.22 -5.49 0.26
N LEU A 190 -15.04 -6.30 -0.43
CA LEU A 190 -16.34 -5.90 -0.94
C LEU A 190 -17.40 -6.43 0.01
N GLU A 191 -18.12 -5.59 0.71
CA GLU A 191 -19.14 -5.99 1.66
C GLU A 191 -20.48 -5.31 1.39
N GLY A 192 -21.57 -6.04 1.69
CA GLY A 192 -22.92 -5.54 1.62
C GLY A 192 -23.64 -5.80 0.29
N GLU A 193 -24.92 -5.39 0.21
CA GLU A 193 -25.77 -5.51 -1.00
C GLU A 193 -25.41 -4.46 -2.06
N ASP A 194 -24.79 -3.33 -1.64
CA ASP A 194 -24.20 -2.31 -2.51
C ASP A 194 -22.69 -2.28 -2.21
N PRO A 195 -21.90 -3.10 -2.92
CA PRO A 195 -20.53 -3.40 -2.51
C PRO A 195 -19.64 -2.18 -2.66
N ALA A 196 -19.33 -1.55 -1.53
CA ALA A 196 -18.29 -0.52 -1.43
C ALA A 196 -16.98 -1.14 -0.98
N LEU A 197 -15.86 -0.62 -1.48
CA LEU A 197 -14.54 -1.00 -0.99
C LEU A 197 -14.33 -0.48 0.44
N GLU A 198 -14.10 -1.41 1.35
CA GLU A 198 -13.78 -1.13 2.75
C GLU A 198 -12.40 -1.68 3.12
N GLU A 199 -11.69 -0.95 3.97
CA GLU A 199 -10.42 -1.42 4.53
C GLU A 199 -10.64 -2.53 5.55
N ARG A 200 -9.84 -3.60 5.44
CA ARG A 200 -9.87 -4.79 6.30
C ARG A 200 -8.47 -5.18 6.75
N GLY A 201 -7.78 -4.25 7.40
CA GLY A 201 -6.45 -4.48 7.93
C GLY A 201 -5.37 -4.63 6.87
N TYR A 202 -4.46 -5.57 7.07
CA TYR A 202 -3.30 -5.77 6.21
C TYR A 202 -3.10 -7.24 5.86
N GLY A 203 -2.79 -7.52 4.60
CA GLY A 203 -2.23 -8.80 4.22
C GLY A 203 -0.71 -8.78 4.37
N VAL A 204 -0.15 -9.85 4.92
CA VAL A 204 1.28 -10.09 5.04
C VAL A 204 1.67 -11.20 4.10
N LEU A 205 2.68 -10.95 3.28
CA LEU A 205 3.16 -11.87 2.25
C LEU A 205 4.66 -12.14 2.44
N ASP A 206 5.08 -13.31 2.01
CA ASP A 206 6.46 -13.62 1.68
C ASP A 206 6.63 -13.84 0.16
N GLU A 207 7.78 -14.33 -0.28
CA GLU A 207 8.03 -14.63 -1.69
C GLU A 207 7.10 -15.71 -2.26
N SER A 208 6.57 -16.59 -1.42
CA SER A 208 5.68 -17.71 -1.82
C SER A 208 4.21 -17.28 -1.94
N GLY A 209 3.83 -16.16 -1.32
CA GLY A 209 2.49 -15.59 -1.33
C GLY A 209 1.98 -15.16 0.04
N LEU A 210 0.67 -15.18 0.21
CA LEU A 210 -0.02 -14.70 1.40
C LEU A 210 0.23 -15.62 2.60
N LEU A 211 0.82 -15.08 3.67
CA LEU A 211 0.95 -15.73 4.97
C LEU A 211 -0.35 -15.63 5.79
N GLY A 212 -1.00 -14.46 5.75
CA GLY A 212 -2.25 -14.22 6.45
C GLY A 212 -2.65 -12.76 6.50
N TYR A 213 -3.73 -12.48 7.23
CA TYR A 213 -4.23 -11.11 7.42
C TYR A 213 -4.14 -10.71 8.89
N LEU A 214 -3.75 -9.45 9.12
CA LEU A 214 -3.81 -8.79 10.42
C LEU A 214 -5.05 -7.91 10.47
N ASP A 215 -5.95 -8.20 11.42
CA ASP A 215 -7.21 -7.49 11.60
C ASP A 215 -7.29 -6.82 12.97
N GLY A 216 -8.21 -5.87 13.14
CA GLY A 216 -8.57 -5.30 14.43
C GLY A 216 -7.36 -4.83 15.26
N ALA A 217 -7.14 -5.43 16.42
CA ALA A 217 -6.05 -5.09 17.31
C ALA A 217 -4.66 -5.33 16.67
N ALA A 218 -4.48 -6.45 15.97
CA ALA A 218 -3.22 -6.80 15.34
C ALA A 218 -2.88 -5.83 14.18
N ALA A 219 -3.87 -5.37 13.40
CA ALA A 219 -3.66 -4.35 12.38
C ALA A 219 -3.17 -3.03 13.00
N ARG A 220 -3.78 -2.58 14.09
CA ARG A 220 -3.33 -1.37 14.82
C ARG A 220 -1.96 -1.57 15.46
N GLY A 221 -1.67 -2.77 15.95
CA GLY A 221 -0.36 -3.14 16.45
C GLY A 221 0.73 -3.08 15.39
N LEU A 222 0.46 -3.56 14.17
CA LEU A 222 1.38 -3.43 13.04
C LEU A 222 1.72 -1.97 12.73
N GLU A 223 0.71 -1.08 12.76
CA GLU A 223 0.93 0.35 12.53
C GLU A 223 1.90 0.94 13.56
N LEU A 224 1.75 0.58 14.84
CA LEU A 224 2.67 0.98 15.92
C LEU A 224 4.07 0.41 15.70
N LEU A 225 4.19 -0.89 15.36
CA LEU A 225 5.48 -1.54 15.07
C LEU A 225 6.19 -0.94 13.85
N ALA A 226 5.42 -0.48 12.86
CA ALA A 226 5.93 0.27 11.71
C ALA A 226 6.28 1.74 12.04
N GLY A 227 6.07 2.20 13.29
CA GLY A 227 6.28 3.59 13.69
C GLY A 227 5.29 4.56 13.04
N ARG A 228 4.07 4.09 12.77
CA ARG A 228 3.00 4.88 12.13
C ARG A 228 1.88 5.16 13.11
N VAL A 229 1.21 6.29 12.89
CA VAL A 229 0.06 6.69 13.70
C VAL A 229 -1.15 5.85 13.33
N PRO A 230 -1.70 5.02 14.26
CA PRO A 230 -2.86 4.21 13.97
C PRO A 230 -4.13 5.06 13.84
N ALA A 231 -4.97 4.71 12.85
CA ALA A 231 -6.25 5.36 12.60
C ALA A 231 -7.29 4.86 13.60
N GLN A 232 -7.25 5.38 14.83
CA GLN A 232 -8.18 4.97 15.90
C GLN A 232 -8.42 6.09 16.91
N VAL A 233 -9.57 6.00 17.58
CA VAL A 233 -9.87 6.74 18.80
C VAL A 233 -10.03 5.74 19.93
N LEU A 234 -9.36 5.98 21.04
CA LEU A 234 -9.46 5.17 22.25
C LEU A 234 -10.26 5.92 23.31
N THR A 235 -11.35 5.33 23.79
CA THR A 235 -12.17 5.90 24.87
C THR A 235 -11.94 5.10 26.14
N ALA A 236 -11.53 5.76 27.22
CA ALA A 236 -11.32 5.14 28.53
C ALA A 236 -12.19 5.80 29.61
N GLY A 237 -12.64 4.99 30.57
CA GLY A 237 -13.31 5.47 31.77
C GLY A 237 -12.27 5.96 32.77
N VAL A 238 -12.38 7.22 33.20
CA VAL A 238 -11.51 7.81 34.23
C VAL A 238 -12.40 8.54 35.25
N GLY A 239 -12.38 8.07 36.51
CA GLY A 239 -13.30 8.58 37.52
C GLY A 239 -14.77 8.29 37.16
N GLU A 240 -15.64 9.32 37.23
CA GLU A 240 -17.06 9.20 36.85
C GLU A 240 -17.34 9.51 35.38
N GLY A 241 -16.29 9.77 34.54
CA GLY A 241 -16.41 10.21 33.15
C GLY A 241 -15.73 9.29 32.15
N GLN A 242 -16.02 9.53 30.87
CA GLN A 242 -15.29 8.95 29.75
C GLN A 242 -14.47 10.03 29.10
N ILE A 243 -13.23 9.67 28.69
CA ILE A 243 -12.32 10.53 27.95
C ILE A 243 -11.90 9.78 26.69
N SER A 244 -12.01 10.45 25.54
CA SER A 244 -11.55 9.92 24.26
C SER A 244 -10.25 10.63 23.86
N ALA A 245 -9.32 9.85 23.36
CA ALA A 245 -8.03 10.34 22.85
C ALA A 245 -7.67 9.64 21.53
N ARG A 246 -6.94 10.33 20.67
CA ARG A 246 -6.42 9.78 19.42
C ARG A 246 -4.90 9.89 19.39
N PRO A 247 -4.19 8.92 18.76
CA PRO A 247 -2.76 9.05 18.49
C PRO A 247 -2.47 10.24 17.55
N LEU A 248 -1.41 10.98 17.86
CA LEU A 248 -0.91 12.11 17.06
C LEU A 248 0.49 11.83 16.51
N GLY A 249 1.29 11.06 17.24
CA GLY A 249 2.66 10.71 16.90
C GLY A 249 3.05 9.36 17.48
N VAL A 250 3.91 8.64 16.76
CA VAL A 250 4.49 7.36 17.21
C VAL A 250 5.99 7.38 16.90
N SER A 251 6.81 7.02 17.88
CA SER A 251 8.23 6.74 17.72
C SER A 251 8.49 5.34 18.22
N LEU A 252 9.18 4.53 17.42
CA LEU A 252 9.60 3.17 17.80
C LEU A 252 11.09 3.01 17.53
N GLU A 253 11.84 2.66 18.57
CA GLU A 253 13.28 2.41 18.53
C GLU A 253 13.53 0.94 18.91
N PRO A 254 13.80 0.05 17.92
CA PRO A 254 14.13 -1.34 18.20
C PRO A 254 15.64 -1.49 18.49
N GLU A 255 15.97 -2.32 19.47
CA GLU A 255 17.35 -2.64 19.87
C GLU A 255 17.56 -4.16 19.98
N LEU A 256 18.69 -4.67 19.45
CA LEU A 256 19.05 -6.08 19.59
C LEU A 256 19.63 -6.36 20.99
N VAL A 257 19.08 -7.37 21.67
CA VAL A 257 19.65 -7.90 22.90
C VAL A 257 20.71 -8.93 22.56
N LEU A 258 21.95 -8.70 22.98
CA LEU A 258 23.09 -9.58 22.68
C LEU A 258 23.60 -10.28 23.93
N GLN A 259 23.81 -11.61 23.88
CA GLN A 259 24.52 -12.40 24.86
C GLN A 259 25.69 -13.14 24.19
N ALA A 260 26.89 -12.94 24.69
CA ALA A 260 28.11 -13.52 24.10
C ALA A 260 28.27 -13.25 22.57
N GLY A 261 27.71 -12.15 22.07
CA GLY A 261 27.77 -11.77 20.65
C GLY A 261 26.67 -12.39 19.78
N GLU A 262 25.80 -13.20 20.34
CA GLU A 262 24.61 -13.76 19.67
C GLU A 262 23.36 -12.97 20.04
N ILE A 263 22.42 -12.85 19.07
CA ILE A 263 21.13 -12.20 19.27
C ILE A 263 20.22 -13.14 20.06
N THR A 264 19.78 -12.69 21.24
CA THR A 264 18.89 -13.45 22.14
C THR A 264 17.54 -12.81 22.34
N GLY A 265 17.35 -11.55 21.95
CA GLY A 265 16.10 -10.84 22.11
C GLY A 265 16.06 -9.56 21.30
N LEU A 266 14.93 -8.90 21.36
CA LEU A 266 14.63 -7.61 20.74
C LEU A 266 13.89 -6.75 21.77
N ASP A 267 14.43 -5.59 22.11
CA ASP A 267 13.78 -4.61 22.94
C ASP A 267 13.20 -3.48 22.08
N LEU A 268 11.95 -3.10 22.33
CA LEU A 268 11.23 -2.07 21.58
C LEU A 268 10.86 -0.91 22.53
N ASP A 269 11.51 0.25 22.42
CA ASP A 269 11.09 1.50 23.10
C ASP A 269 10.07 2.20 22.20
N CYS A 270 8.81 2.20 22.62
CA CYS A 270 7.69 2.81 21.88
C CYS A 270 7.13 4.00 22.63
N ARG A 271 7.07 5.16 21.98
CA ARG A 271 6.49 6.38 22.54
C ARG A 271 5.33 6.82 21.66
N VAL A 272 4.16 7.01 22.26
CA VAL A 272 2.95 7.43 21.57
C VAL A 272 2.48 8.75 22.16
N GLU A 273 2.37 9.75 21.30
CA GLU A 273 1.76 11.03 21.64
C GLU A 273 0.25 10.96 21.32
N MET A 274 -0.57 11.34 22.30
CA MET A 274 -2.02 11.29 22.21
C MET A 274 -2.63 12.68 22.41
N GLY A 275 -3.63 13.03 21.62
CA GLY A 275 -4.44 14.24 21.81
C GLY A 275 -5.81 13.90 22.36
N LEU A 276 -6.28 14.67 23.33
CA LEU A 276 -7.66 14.54 23.84
C LEU A 276 -8.65 15.01 22.76
N THR A 277 -9.73 14.25 22.54
CA THR A 277 -10.77 14.58 21.56
C THR A 277 -12.12 14.86 22.20
N GLU A 278 -12.48 14.11 23.24
CA GLU A 278 -13.76 14.26 23.94
C GLU A 278 -13.57 14.13 25.47
N TYR A 279 -14.05 15.09 26.23
CA TYR A 279 -14.12 15.07 27.68
C TYR A 279 -15.16 16.10 28.19
N ARG A 280 -15.84 15.78 29.29
CA ARG A 280 -16.84 16.71 29.88
C ARG A 280 -16.22 17.83 30.67
N GLN A 281 -15.15 17.53 31.43
CA GLN A 281 -14.40 18.48 32.25
C GLN A 281 -12.91 18.23 32.03
N ALA A 282 -12.11 19.27 32.11
CA ALA A 282 -10.66 19.14 32.04
C ALA A 282 -10.20 18.10 33.10
N PRO A 283 -9.48 17.03 32.70
CA PRO A 283 -9.05 16.01 33.64
C PRO A 283 -8.04 16.59 34.64
N SER A 284 -8.10 16.10 35.89
CA SER A 284 -7.07 16.41 36.87
C SER A 284 -5.74 15.74 36.50
N PRO A 285 -4.59 16.17 37.07
CA PRO A 285 -3.31 15.51 36.84
C PRO A 285 -3.35 13.99 37.13
N GLU A 286 -4.00 13.58 38.21
CA GLU A 286 -4.15 12.17 38.58
C GLU A 286 -5.04 11.40 37.57
N ALA A 287 -6.07 12.06 37.04
CA ALA A 287 -6.93 11.48 36.00
C ALA A 287 -6.16 11.33 34.67
N LEU A 288 -5.27 12.25 34.35
CA LEU A 288 -4.39 12.15 33.17
C LEU A 288 -3.39 11.01 33.31
N GLU A 289 -2.78 10.84 34.48
CA GLU A 289 -1.83 9.75 34.75
C GLU A 289 -2.54 8.38 34.61
N ALA A 290 -3.70 8.20 35.24
CA ALA A 290 -4.52 6.99 35.10
C ALA A 290 -4.94 6.73 33.64
N LEU A 291 -5.27 7.79 32.87
CA LEU A 291 -5.58 7.70 31.46
C LEU A 291 -4.37 7.24 30.63
N GLN A 292 -3.19 7.80 30.88
CA GLN A 292 -1.94 7.42 30.21
C GLN A 292 -1.64 5.94 30.40
N GLU A 293 -1.72 5.44 31.65
CA GLU A 293 -1.52 4.03 31.96
C GLU A 293 -2.51 3.11 31.26
N GLU A 294 -3.80 3.46 31.26
CA GLU A 294 -4.83 2.68 30.59
C GLU A 294 -4.65 2.67 29.06
N LEU A 295 -4.32 3.81 28.46
CA LEU A 295 -4.05 3.89 27.02
C LEU A 295 -2.80 3.12 26.65
N ALA A 296 -1.72 3.23 27.44
CA ALA A 296 -0.49 2.46 27.24
C ALA A 296 -0.77 0.96 27.26
N ARG A 297 -1.54 0.48 28.24
CA ARG A 297 -1.91 -0.92 28.34
C ARG A 297 -2.71 -1.41 27.11
N ARG A 298 -3.66 -0.62 26.59
CA ARG A 298 -4.42 -0.98 25.39
C ARG A 298 -3.58 -1.02 24.13
N LEU A 299 -2.70 -0.05 23.95
CA LEU A 299 -1.78 -0.01 22.82
C LEU A 299 -0.77 -1.17 22.89
N LEU A 300 -0.29 -1.51 24.09
CA LEU A 300 0.58 -2.67 24.29
C LEU A 300 -0.11 -3.98 23.85
N VAL A 301 -1.37 -4.20 24.25
CA VAL A 301 -2.14 -5.37 23.79
C VAL A 301 -2.26 -5.43 22.27
N GLN A 302 -2.38 -4.29 21.60
CA GLN A 302 -2.40 -4.25 20.12
C GLN A 302 -1.04 -4.66 19.53
N MET A 303 0.06 -4.15 20.07
CA MET A 303 1.42 -4.51 19.62
C MET A 303 1.71 -6.00 19.86
N GLU A 304 1.35 -6.53 21.02
CA GLU A 304 1.50 -7.94 21.36
C GLU A 304 0.69 -8.84 20.41
N ALA A 305 -0.55 -8.46 20.09
CA ALA A 305 -1.39 -9.20 19.14
C ALA A 305 -0.79 -9.23 17.72
N ALA A 306 -0.14 -8.15 17.29
CA ALA A 306 0.57 -8.11 16.01
C ALA A 306 1.84 -8.97 16.06
N LEU A 307 2.66 -8.84 17.10
CA LEU A 307 3.89 -9.61 17.28
C LEU A 307 3.62 -11.11 17.34
N GLU A 308 2.59 -11.55 18.06
CA GLU A 308 2.20 -12.96 18.13
C GLU A 308 1.92 -13.55 16.73
N GLN A 309 1.16 -12.85 15.90
CA GLN A 309 0.86 -13.32 14.54
C GLN A 309 2.08 -13.26 13.63
N LEU A 310 2.84 -12.16 13.66
CA LEU A 310 4.04 -11.99 12.85
C LEU A 310 5.11 -13.03 13.21
N GLN A 311 5.32 -13.32 14.48
CA GLN A 311 6.23 -14.35 14.95
C GLN A 311 5.76 -15.76 14.56
N ALA A 312 4.44 -16.04 14.61
CA ALA A 312 3.89 -17.31 14.15
C ALA A 312 4.17 -17.56 12.66
N TRP A 313 4.30 -16.51 11.87
CA TRP A 313 4.65 -16.58 10.45
C TRP A 313 6.17 -16.45 10.18
N GLY A 314 6.97 -16.09 11.19
CA GLY A 314 8.37 -15.73 10.98
C GLY A 314 8.57 -14.45 10.16
N ALA A 315 7.57 -13.56 10.12
CA ALA A 315 7.49 -12.44 9.20
C ALA A 315 7.71 -11.09 9.91
N ASP A 316 8.95 -10.61 9.95
CA ASP A 316 9.28 -9.27 10.45
C ASP A 316 9.05 -8.21 9.36
N CYS A 317 7.81 -8.08 8.89
CA CYS A 317 7.45 -7.13 7.83
C CYS A 317 7.48 -5.65 8.28
N ALA A 318 7.63 -5.36 9.57
CA ALA A 318 7.90 -4.02 10.10
C ALA A 318 9.39 -3.67 10.07
N GLY A 319 10.27 -4.63 9.72
CA GLY A 319 11.71 -4.46 9.62
C GLY A 319 12.38 -4.17 10.98
N LEU A 320 11.85 -4.73 12.06
CA LEU A 320 12.35 -4.48 13.42
C LEU A 320 13.80 -4.93 13.56
N GLY A 321 14.13 -6.14 13.08
CA GLY A 321 15.50 -6.67 13.12
C GLY A 321 16.47 -5.86 12.29
N ALA A 322 16.10 -5.50 11.06
CA ALA A 322 16.94 -4.70 10.18
C ALA A 322 17.23 -3.30 10.78
N ARG A 323 16.20 -2.65 11.34
CA ARG A 323 16.32 -1.34 12.02
C ARG A 323 17.21 -1.44 13.26
N ALA A 324 17.00 -2.43 14.12
CA ALA A 324 17.82 -2.68 15.31
C ALA A 324 19.28 -3.04 14.93
N GLY A 325 19.45 -3.74 13.81
CA GLY A 325 20.73 -4.16 13.26
C GLY A 325 21.65 -2.99 12.87
N LEU A 326 21.10 -1.80 12.61
CA LEU A 326 21.90 -0.60 12.32
C LEU A 326 22.84 -0.22 13.47
N SER A 327 22.44 -0.48 14.72
CA SER A 327 23.27 -0.25 15.91
C SER A 327 24.32 -1.34 16.13
N CYS A 328 24.09 -2.55 15.61
CA CYS A 328 24.96 -3.73 15.79
C CYS A 328 25.21 -4.47 14.46
N PRO A 329 25.80 -3.82 13.42
CA PRO A 329 25.84 -4.36 12.06
C PRO A 329 26.63 -5.68 11.93
N GLY A 330 27.57 -5.94 12.86
CA GLY A 330 28.32 -7.19 12.89
C GLY A 330 27.50 -8.38 13.35
N ALA A 331 26.60 -8.21 14.32
CA ALA A 331 25.67 -9.24 14.78
C ALA A 331 24.57 -9.46 13.75
N TRP A 332 24.02 -8.36 13.22
CA TRP A 332 22.97 -8.40 12.20
C TRP A 332 23.38 -9.21 10.95
N ARG A 333 24.52 -8.86 10.33
CA ARG A 333 25.01 -9.58 9.13
C ARG A 333 25.18 -11.09 9.31
N ARG A 334 25.36 -11.58 10.54
CA ARG A 334 25.40 -13.03 10.79
C ARG A 334 24.02 -13.66 10.94
N ALA A 335 23.02 -12.85 11.25
CA ALA A 335 21.66 -13.30 11.56
C ALA A 335 20.67 -13.06 10.41
N GLU A 336 20.89 -12.03 9.57
CA GLU A 336 19.94 -11.60 8.54
C GLU A 336 19.45 -12.75 7.62
N GLY A 337 20.35 -13.62 7.16
CA GLY A 337 20.00 -14.75 6.29
C GLY A 337 19.17 -15.85 6.98
N THR A 338 19.00 -15.81 8.30
CA THR A 338 18.18 -16.74 9.10
C THR A 338 17.20 -16.00 10.00
N TRP A 339 16.94 -14.72 9.68
CA TRP A 339 16.17 -13.86 10.57
C TRP A 339 14.73 -14.34 10.76
N ALA A 340 14.06 -14.80 9.71
CA ALA A 340 12.70 -15.34 9.78
C ALA A 340 12.57 -16.44 10.84
N ASP A 341 13.48 -17.45 10.80
CA ASP A 341 13.49 -18.55 11.75
C ASP A 341 13.81 -18.08 13.17
N ARG A 342 14.70 -17.10 13.30
CA ARG A 342 15.06 -16.53 14.61
C ARG A 342 13.92 -15.69 15.18
N PHE A 343 13.31 -14.84 14.38
CA PHE A 343 12.21 -13.95 14.79
C PHE A 343 11.00 -14.73 15.31
N ALA A 344 10.71 -15.89 14.72
CA ALA A 344 9.62 -16.76 15.15
C ALA A 344 9.73 -17.22 16.63
N GLY A 345 10.94 -17.35 17.15
CA GLY A 345 11.17 -17.77 18.54
C GLY A 345 11.88 -16.72 19.42
N LEU A 346 12.05 -15.51 18.93
CA LEU A 346 12.80 -14.47 19.64
C LEU A 346 11.98 -13.88 20.79
N GLU A 347 12.60 -13.69 21.94
CA GLU A 347 11.99 -12.90 23.01
C GLU A 347 11.92 -11.42 22.59
N VAL A 348 10.71 -10.88 22.49
CA VAL A 348 10.47 -9.46 22.18
C VAL A 348 9.87 -8.78 23.40
N ARG A 349 10.53 -7.74 23.89
CA ARG A 349 10.05 -6.92 25.00
C ARG A 349 9.62 -5.56 24.48
N VAL A 350 8.47 -5.08 24.92
CA VAL A 350 7.93 -3.78 24.54
C VAL A 350 7.86 -2.88 25.78
N ASP A 351 8.61 -1.78 25.78
CA ASP A 351 8.42 -0.66 26.72
C ASP A 351 7.61 0.43 26.00
N LEU A 352 6.33 0.57 26.36
CA LEU A 352 5.41 1.51 25.73
C LEU A 352 5.03 2.63 26.69
N ARG A 353 5.28 3.88 26.27
CA ARG A 353 4.94 5.09 27.02
C ARG A 353 4.01 5.97 26.22
N VAL A 354 2.98 6.48 26.91
CA VAL A 354 2.02 7.42 26.34
C VAL A 354 2.22 8.79 26.95
N THR A 355 2.22 9.81 26.10
CA THR A 355 2.19 11.22 26.53
C THR A 355 0.91 11.87 25.99
N ILE A 356 0.16 12.55 26.85
CA ILE A 356 -1.09 13.21 26.46
C ILE A 356 -0.87 14.69 26.31
N HIS A 357 -1.23 15.23 25.15
CA HIS A 357 -1.31 16.66 24.88
C HIS A 357 -2.77 17.15 25.04
N GLN A 358 -2.93 18.29 25.72
CA GLN A 358 -4.23 18.96 25.95
C GLN A 358 -4.54 19.99 24.87
#